data_e08266f1a62a0ba2fb8ef56028fd73cb
#
_entry.id   e08266f1a62a0ba2fb8ef56028fd73cb
#
_cell.length_a   1.000
_cell.length_b   1.000
_cell.length_c   1.000
_cell.angle_alpha   90.00
_cell.angle_beta   90.00
_cell.angle_gamma   90.00
#
_symmetry.space_group_name_H-M   'P 1'
#
loop_
_entity.id
_entity.type
_entity.pdbx_description
1 polymer ?
#
loop_
_entity_poly.entity_id
_entity_poly.type
_entity_poly.pdbx_seq_one_letter_code
_entity_poly.pdbx_strand_id
1 'polypeptide(L)'
;VIQGLNNQGFHNIIVVDDGSKDSTFTVATTLPVHALKHFANRGQGAALQTGITYALTQHPQPTAIITFDADGQHRPEDITALATPVLEGKADISLGSRFLSHSNVPLIRRITLKTGAFLIYLFHGLWLTDSHNGLRCLSLHASRELDITSDRMEHASEIIEIMKTKKWTYTEIPIIVHYSTNTLQRGHGGLREAFRVLARMIWRKFIK
;
A
#
# COMPACT_ATOMS: atom_id res chain seq x y z
N VAL A 1 2.31 -15.05 -5.90
CA VAL A 1 2.62 -13.61 -6.07
C VAL A 1 3.99 -13.45 -6.73
N ILE A 2 5.10 -13.85 -6.09
CA ILE A 2 6.47 -13.62 -6.57
C ILE A 2 6.70 -14.16 -8.00
N GLN A 3 6.26 -15.38 -8.30
CA GLN A 3 6.33 -15.91 -9.66
C GLN A 3 5.58 -15.05 -10.68
N GLY A 4 4.39 -14.53 -10.31
CA GLY A 4 3.62 -13.63 -11.16
C GLY A 4 4.38 -12.32 -11.44
N LEU A 5 5.04 -11.75 -10.43
CA LEU A 5 5.89 -10.57 -10.58
C LEU A 5 7.10 -10.84 -11.51
N ASN A 6 7.78 -11.95 -11.31
CA ASN A 6 8.91 -12.36 -12.16
C ASN A 6 8.49 -12.56 -13.62
N ASN A 7 7.31 -13.15 -13.87
CA ASN A 7 6.76 -13.35 -15.21
C ASN A 7 6.45 -12.02 -15.93
N GLN A 8 6.21 -10.95 -15.18
CA GLN A 8 6.04 -9.58 -15.70
C GLN A 8 7.36 -8.79 -15.79
N GLY A 9 8.50 -9.44 -15.52
CA GLY A 9 9.83 -8.83 -15.63
C GLY A 9 10.28 -8.05 -14.37
N PHE A 10 9.54 -8.15 -13.26
CA PHE A 10 9.94 -7.53 -11.99
C PHE A 10 10.81 -8.50 -11.19
N HIS A 11 12.13 -8.24 -11.13
CA HIS A 11 13.10 -9.12 -10.48
C HIS A 11 13.69 -8.53 -9.19
N ASN A 12 13.65 -7.21 -9.02
CA ASN A 12 14.11 -6.54 -7.81
C ASN A 12 13.00 -6.54 -6.75
N ILE A 13 12.79 -7.69 -6.12
CA ILE A 13 11.69 -7.91 -5.17
C ILE A 13 12.25 -7.96 -3.76
N ILE A 14 11.67 -7.14 -2.88
CA ILE A 14 11.93 -7.15 -1.44
C ILE A 14 10.69 -7.72 -0.74
N VAL A 15 10.87 -8.77 0.03
CA VAL A 15 9.83 -9.38 0.87
C VAL A 15 10.12 -9.06 2.31
N VAL A 16 9.20 -8.43 3.01
CA VAL A 16 9.30 -8.19 4.46
C VAL A 16 8.30 -9.07 5.18
N ASP A 17 8.81 -10.07 5.89
CA ASP A 17 8.03 -10.92 6.79
C ASP A 17 7.88 -10.24 8.15
N ASP A 18 6.69 -9.81 8.47
CA ASP A 18 6.38 -9.11 9.72
C ASP A 18 6.19 -10.08 10.92
N GLY A 19 7.18 -10.92 11.14
CA GLY A 19 7.22 -11.83 12.29
C GLY A 19 6.22 -12.98 12.20
N SER A 20 6.05 -13.58 11.03
CA SER A 20 5.22 -14.77 10.84
C SER A 20 5.72 -15.93 11.68
N LYS A 21 4.78 -16.74 12.19
CA LYS A 21 5.05 -17.94 12.99
C LYS A 21 5.08 -19.22 12.17
N ASP A 22 4.65 -19.12 10.91
CA ASP A 22 4.65 -20.22 9.94
C ASP A 22 5.92 -20.23 9.08
N SER A 23 5.93 -21.01 8.01
CA SER A 23 7.06 -21.14 7.09
C SER A 23 7.22 -19.99 6.09
N THR A 24 6.46 -18.87 6.22
CA THR A 24 6.47 -17.75 5.26
C THR A 24 7.89 -17.26 4.96
N PHE A 25 8.67 -16.93 5.99
CA PHE A 25 10.05 -16.47 5.80
C PHE A 25 10.94 -17.52 5.13
N THR A 26 10.86 -18.77 5.59
CA THR A 26 11.64 -19.88 5.02
C THR A 26 11.34 -20.06 3.52
N VAL A 27 10.06 -19.99 3.14
CA VAL A 27 9.66 -20.05 1.74
C VAL A 27 10.19 -18.82 0.97
N ALA A 28 10.12 -17.63 1.54
CA ALA A 28 10.63 -16.43 0.89
C ALA A 28 12.13 -16.52 0.59
N THR A 29 12.93 -17.09 1.50
CA THR A 29 14.38 -17.25 1.32
C THR A 29 14.78 -18.28 0.25
N THR A 30 13.86 -19.14 -0.21
CA THR A 30 14.12 -20.06 -1.33
C THR A 30 13.86 -19.42 -2.71
N LEU A 31 13.36 -18.20 -2.75
CA LEU A 31 13.01 -17.49 -3.97
C LEU A 31 14.05 -16.40 -4.28
N PRO A 32 14.17 -15.97 -5.55
CA PRO A 32 15.09 -14.91 -5.94
C PRO A 32 14.58 -13.54 -5.50
N VAL A 33 14.59 -13.28 -4.19
CA VAL A 33 14.13 -12.04 -3.57
C VAL A 33 15.06 -11.63 -2.41
N HIS A 34 15.02 -10.36 -2.03
CA HIS A 34 15.60 -9.90 -0.78
C HIS A 34 14.60 -10.14 0.35
N ALA A 35 14.80 -11.20 1.13
CA ALA A 35 13.92 -11.55 2.24
C ALA A 35 14.40 -10.89 3.55
N LEU A 36 13.57 -10.04 4.13
CA LEU A 36 13.77 -9.40 5.43
C LEU A 36 12.77 -9.95 6.43
N LYS A 37 13.13 -10.03 7.70
CA LYS A 37 12.25 -10.53 8.77
C LYS A 37 12.27 -9.63 9.99
N HIS A 38 11.11 -9.26 10.48
CA HIS A 38 10.97 -8.64 11.80
C HIS A 38 11.02 -9.71 12.90
N PHE A 39 11.65 -9.38 14.00
CA PHE A 39 11.70 -10.26 15.17
C PHE A 39 10.31 -10.53 15.76
N ALA A 40 9.42 -9.54 15.69
CA ALA A 40 8.04 -9.61 16.17
C ALA A 40 7.11 -8.87 15.20
N ASN A 41 5.83 -9.24 15.20
CA ASN A 41 4.82 -8.55 14.39
C ASN A 41 4.66 -7.10 14.86
N ARG A 42 5.00 -6.16 14.00
CA ARG A 42 4.85 -4.72 14.20
C ARG A 42 3.67 -4.15 13.43
N GLY A 43 3.31 -4.77 12.33
CA GLY A 43 2.21 -4.38 11.46
C GLY A 43 2.67 -3.94 10.07
N GLN A 44 1.70 -3.80 9.17
CA GLN A 44 1.93 -3.55 7.74
C GLN A 44 2.70 -2.24 7.48
N GLY A 45 2.42 -1.18 8.24
CA GLY A 45 3.13 0.09 8.09
C GLY A 45 4.62 -0.03 8.38
N ALA A 46 4.98 -0.74 9.47
CA ALA A 46 6.38 -1.00 9.80
C ALA A 46 7.08 -1.86 8.74
N ALA A 47 6.37 -2.87 8.19
CA ALA A 47 6.91 -3.70 7.12
C ALA A 47 7.17 -2.90 5.84
N LEU A 48 6.24 -2.03 5.45
CA LEU A 48 6.40 -1.12 4.31
C LEU A 48 7.59 -0.17 4.51
N GLN A 49 7.69 0.48 5.69
CA GLN A 49 8.81 1.37 5.98
C GLN A 49 10.14 0.63 5.92
N THR A 50 10.22 -0.58 6.47
CA THR A 50 11.43 -1.41 6.40
C THR A 50 11.81 -1.73 4.97
N GLY A 51 10.85 -2.14 4.13
CA GLY A 51 11.08 -2.47 2.72
C GLY A 51 11.54 -1.26 1.91
N ILE A 52 10.91 -0.10 2.10
CA ILE A 52 11.27 1.16 1.42
C ILE A 52 12.68 1.60 1.85
N THR A 53 12.96 1.60 3.15
CA THR A 53 14.29 1.96 3.67
C THR A 53 15.37 1.05 3.10
N TYR A 54 15.14 -0.26 3.07
CA TYR A 54 16.08 -1.22 2.47
C TYR A 54 16.28 -0.96 0.98
N ALA A 55 15.20 -0.72 0.22
CA ALA A 55 15.28 -0.43 -1.21
C ALA A 55 16.17 0.81 -1.50
N LEU A 56 16.07 1.85 -0.67
CA LEU A 56 16.87 3.06 -0.79
C LEU A 56 18.36 2.86 -0.49
N THR A 57 18.74 1.77 0.19
CA THR A 57 20.16 1.42 0.44
C THR A 57 20.80 0.64 -0.71
N GLN A 58 20.01 0.14 -1.68
CA GLN A 58 20.51 -0.67 -2.77
C GLN A 58 21.23 0.17 -3.85
N HIS A 59 22.15 -0.46 -4.56
CA HIS A 59 22.86 0.15 -5.67
C HIS A 59 22.79 -0.78 -6.90
N PRO A 60 22.41 -0.25 -8.09
CA PRO A 60 21.97 1.13 -8.33
C PRO A 60 20.66 1.45 -7.58
N GLN A 61 20.46 2.73 -7.26
CA GLN A 61 19.21 3.14 -6.59
C GLN A 61 17.99 2.87 -7.50
N PRO A 62 16.84 2.52 -6.91
CA PRO A 62 15.62 2.28 -7.68
C PRO A 62 15.14 3.58 -8.34
N THR A 63 14.60 3.49 -9.54
CA THR A 63 13.93 4.61 -10.21
C THR A 63 12.57 4.93 -9.56
N ALA A 64 11.88 3.88 -9.10
CA ALA A 64 10.61 3.95 -8.39
C ALA A 64 10.48 2.76 -7.44
N ILE A 65 9.66 2.90 -6.40
CA ILE A 65 9.35 1.82 -5.46
C ILE A 65 7.86 1.51 -5.52
N ILE A 66 7.53 0.23 -5.69
CA ILE A 66 6.15 -0.25 -5.75
C ILE A 66 5.84 -1.03 -4.48
N THR A 67 4.78 -0.64 -3.77
CA THR A 67 4.24 -1.41 -2.65
C THR A 67 3.20 -2.39 -3.18
N PHE A 68 3.28 -3.66 -2.76
CA PHE A 68 2.44 -4.74 -3.26
C PHE A 68 2.07 -5.70 -2.12
N ASP A 69 0.76 -5.89 -1.89
CA ASP A 69 0.29 -6.80 -0.85
C ASP A 69 0.44 -8.27 -1.32
N ALA A 70 1.06 -9.10 -0.48
CA ALA A 70 1.36 -10.51 -0.81
C ALA A 70 0.17 -11.47 -0.59
N ASP A 71 -1.05 -10.97 -0.39
CA ASP A 71 -2.25 -11.77 -0.12
C ASP A 71 -2.95 -12.31 -1.37
N GLY A 72 -2.39 -12.01 -2.55
CA GLY A 72 -2.90 -12.47 -3.85
C GLY A 72 -4.13 -11.71 -4.37
N GLN A 73 -4.50 -10.59 -3.76
CA GLN A 73 -5.62 -9.77 -4.24
C GLN A 73 -5.23 -8.89 -5.43
N HIS A 74 -3.98 -8.44 -5.51
CA HIS A 74 -3.48 -7.59 -6.59
C HIS A 74 -2.93 -8.42 -7.76
N ARG A 75 -3.08 -7.86 -8.95
CA ARG A 75 -2.59 -8.47 -10.19
C ARG A 75 -1.23 -7.88 -10.56
N PRO A 76 -0.21 -8.70 -10.83
CA PRO A 76 1.09 -8.20 -11.32
C PRO A 76 0.98 -7.41 -12.64
N GLU A 77 0.00 -7.72 -13.49
CA GLU A 77 -0.24 -7.05 -14.78
C GLU A 77 -0.60 -5.56 -14.62
N ASP A 78 -1.18 -5.17 -13.48
CA ASP A 78 -1.58 -3.79 -13.24
C ASP A 78 -0.37 -2.88 -12.90
N ILE A 79 0.79 -3.46 -12.58
CA ILE A 79 1.98 -2.72 -12.11
C ILE A 79 2.53 -1.78 -13.19
N THR A 80 2.59 -2.21 -14.45
CA THR A 80 3.14 -1.38 -15.53
C THR A 80 2.32 -0.09 -15.71
N ALA A 81 0.99 -0.22 -15.73
CA ALA A 81 0.11 0.95 -15.82
C ALA A 81 0.26 1.86 -14.60
N LEU A 82 0.40 1.27 -13.39
CA LEU A 82 0.59 2.00 -12.15
C LEU A 82 1.93 2.77 -12.13
N ALA A 83 3.01 2.16 -12.63
CA ALA A 83 4.34 2.76 -12.60
C ALA A 83 4.54 3.85 -13.66
N THR A 84 3.87 3.77 -14.80
CA THR A 84 4.07 4.65 -15.95
C THR A 84 4.04 6.14 -15.59
N PRO A 85 3.03 6.70 -14.89
CA PRO A 85 3.00 8.13 -14.58
C PRO A 85 4.18 8.59 -13.71
N VAL A 86 4.67 7.73 -12.83
CA VAL A 86 5.80 8.02 -11.95
C VAL A 86 7.11 7.98 -12.74
N LEU A 87 7.29 6.96 -13.58
CA LEU A 87 8.50 6.81 -14.41
C LEU A 87 8.62 7.91 -15.46
N GLU A 88 7.50 8.45 -15.94
CA GLU A 88 7.45 9.60 -16.85
C GLU A 88 7.57 10.96 -16.14
N GLY A 89 7.71 10.99 -14.81
CA GLY A 89 7.80 12.22 -14.03
C GLY A 89 6.51 13.04 -13.96
N LYS A 90 5.35 12.43 -14.29
CA LYS A 90 4.05 13.09 -14.25
C LYS A 90 3.40 13.09 -12.86
N ALA A 91 3.86 12.19 -11.98
CA ALA A 91 3.38 12.07 -10.61
C ALA A 91 4.50 11.64 -9.66
N ASP A 92 4.48 12.15 -8.43
CA ASP A 92 5.35 11.69 -7.34
C ASP A 92 4.87 10.36 -6.78
N ILE A 93 3.55 10.12 -6.83
CA ILE A 93 2.94 8.87 -6.42
C ILE A 93 1.74 8.52 -7.32
N SER A 94 1.63 7.26 -7.69
CA SER A 94 0.42 6.71 -8.30
C SER A 94 -0.24 5.70 -7.35
N LEU A 95 -1.57 5.75 -7.29
CA LEU A 95 -2.40 4.98 -6.37
C LEU A 95 -3.30 4.05 -7.17
N GLY A 96 -3.30 2.76 -6.85
CA GLY A 96 -4.25 1.84 -7.46
C GLY A 96 -5.67 2.09 -6.96
N SER A 97 -6.64 2.22 -7.87
CA SER A 97 -8.05 2.36 -7.51
C SER A 97 -8.90 1.23 -8.10
N ARG A 98 -9.57 0.50 -7.21
CA ARG A 98 -10.55 -0.53 -7.56
C ARG A 98 -11.88 0.05 -8.03
N PHE A 99 -12.11 1.32 -7.78
CA PHE A 99 -13.35 2.02 -8.17
C PHE A 99 -13.29 2.66 -9.56
N LEU A 100 -12.13 2.75 -10.16
CA LEU A 100 -11.92 3.18 -11.54
C LEU A 100 -11.96 2.00 -12.53
N SER A 101 -12.10 0.77 -12.03
CA SER A 101 -12.19 -0.46 -12.81
C SER A 101 -13.45 -1.27 -12.46
N HIS A 102 -13.67 -2.37 -13.18
CA HIS A 102 -14.79 -3.29 -12.94
C HIS A 102 -14.49 -4.31 -11.80
N SER A 103 -13.94 -3.87 -10.67
CA SER A 103 -13.76 -4.74 -9.51
C SER A 103 -15.09 -5.06 -8.83
N ASN A 104 -15.37 -6.34 -8.60
CA ASN A 104 -16.58 -6.81 -7.89
C ASN A 104 -16.46 -6.56 -6.38
N VAL A 105 -16.54 -5.30 -5.96
CA VAL A 105 -16.45 -4.91 -4.54
C VAL A 105 -17.77 -5.21 -3.85
N PRO A 106 -17.80 -6.04 -2.79
CA PRO A 106 -19.02 -6.29 -2.01
C PRO A 106 -19.62 -4.97 -1.49
N LEU A 107 -20.96 -4.86 -1.49
CA LEU A 107 -21.68 -3.61 -1.21
C LEU A 107 -21.29 -2.97 0.13
N ILE A 108 -21.21 -3.77 1.20
CA ILE A 108 -20.82 -3.28 2.53
C ILE A 108 -19.38 -2.70 2.49
N ARG A 109 -18.46 -3.41 1.85
CA ARG A 109 -17.07 -2.97 1.70
C ARG A 109 -16.97 -1.69 0.86
N ARG A 110 -17.78 -1.60 -0.20
CA ARG A 110 -17.88 -0.38 -1.05
C ARG A 110 -18.32 0.83 -0.22
N ILE A 111 -19.34 0.68 0.62
CA ILE A 111 -19.83 1.75 1.50
C ILE A 111 -18.71 2.17 2.46
N THR A 112 -18.10 1.21 3.17
CA THR A 112 -17.02 1.48 4.12
C THR A 112 -15.85 2.23 3.47
N LEU A 113 -15.39 1.77 2.30
CA LEU A 113 -14.26 2.40 1.60
C LEU A 113 -14.60 3.79 1.07
N LYS A 114 -15.81 3.99 0.53
CA LYS A 114 -16.26 5.33 0.07
C LYS A 114 -16.44 6.30 1.23
N THR A 115 -16.94 5.82 2.38
CA THR A 115 -17.01 6.64 3.60
C THR A 115 -15.60 7.04 4.06
N GLY A 116 -14.63 6.11 4.03
CA GLY A 116 -13.24 6.40 4.33
C GLY A 116 -12.65 7.45 3.38
N ALA A 117 -12.86 7.33 2.07
CA ALA A 117 -12.41 8.29 1.06
C ALA A 117 -13.04 9.68 1.28
N PHE A 118 -14.34 9.73 1.59
CA PHE A 118 -15.03 10.98 1.93
C PHE A 118 -14.46 11.65 3.19
N LEU A 119 -14.15 10.88 4.23
CA LEU A 119 -13.52 11.41 5.43
C LEU A 119 -12.12 11.97 5.14
N ILE A 120 -11.33 11.27 4.31
CA ILE A 120 -10.04 11.78 3.85
C ILE A 120 -10.20 13.10 3.11
N TYR A 121 -11.16 13.20 2.21
CA TYR A 121 -11.47 14.48 1.56
C TYR A 121 -11.81 15.58 2.56
N LEU A 122 -12.66 15.29 3.54
CA LEU A 122 -13.06 16.26 4.56
C LEU A 122 -11.88 16.73 5.43
N PHE A 123 -10.98 15.82 5.81
CA PHE A 123 -9.87 16.13 6.72
C PHE A 123 -8.61 16.62 6.00
N HIS A 124 -8.33 16.10 4.80
CA HIS A 124 -7.09 16.38 4.08
C HIS A 124 -7.30 17.20 2.79
N GLY A 125 -8.54 17.33 2.31
CA GLY A 125 -8.86 18.06 1.07
C GLY A 125 -8.40 17.34 -0.21
N LEU A 126 -8.02 16.05 -0.12
CA LEU A 126 -7.61 15.23 -1.25
C LEU A 126 -8.78 14.36 -1.70
N TRP A 127 -9.22 14.53 -2.94
CA TRP A 127 -10.27 13.71 -3.52
C TRP A 127 -9.68 12.44 -4.11
N LEU A 128 -9.89 11.32 -3.41
CA LEU A 128 -9.46 9.99 -3.85
C LEU A 128 -10.67 9.09 -4.04
N THR A 129 -10.65 8.28 -5.09
CA THR A 129 -11.69 7.27 -5.31
C THR A 129 -11.48 6.03 -4.44
N ASP A 130 -10.20 5.70 -4.12
CA ASP A 130 -9.81 4.57 -3.29
C ASP A 130 -8.62 4.90 -2.38
N SER A 131 -8.89 5.27 -1.15
CA SER A 131 -7.87 5.72 -0.20
C SER A 131 -7.13 4.61 0.54
N HIS A 132 -7.64 3.37 0.50
CA HIS A 132 -7.13 2.25 1.30
C HIS A 132 -6.64 1.08 0.44
N ASN A 133 -6.09 1.38 -0.74
CA ASN A 133 -5.46 0.38 -1.58
C ASN A 133 -3.95 0.32 -1.28
N GLY A 134 -3.40 -0.90 -1.11
CA GLY A 134 -1.98 -1.11 -0.82
C GLY A 134 -1.08 -1.04 -2.04
N LEU A 135 -1.65 -1.17 -3.26
CA LEU A 135 -0.88 -1.11 -4.50
C LEU A 135 -0.59 0.35 -4.88
N ARG A 136 0.65 0.76 -4.72
CA ARG A 136 1.11 2.14 -4.96
C ARG A 136 2.48 2.12 -5.63
N CYS A 137 2.76 3.14 -6.44
CA CYS A 137 4.11 3.39 -6.96
C CYS A 137 4.56 4.78 -6.50
N LEU A 138 5.74 4.84 -5.92
CA LEU A 138 6.38 6.07 -5.43
C LEU A 138 7.60 6.38 -6.30
N SER A 139 7.78 7.64 -6.66
CA SER A 139 9.04 8.13 -7.23
C SER A 139 10.18 7.99 -6.22
N LEU A 140 11.42 8.03 -6.68
CA LEU A 140 12.57 8.03 -5.79
C LEU A 140 12.53 9.22 -4.82
N HIS A 141 12.06 10.39 -5.31
CA HIS A 141 11.88 11.59 -4.47
C HIS A 141 10.87 11.33 -3.35
N ALA A 142 9.66 10.88 -3.70
CA ALA A 142 8.63 10.56 -2.71
C ALA A 142 9.06 9.47 -1.74
N SER A 143 9.77 8.44 -2.22
CA SER A 143 10.27 7.35 -1.37
C SER A 143 11.28 7.82 -0.32
N ARG A 144 12.12 8.81 -0.66
CA ARG A 144 13.09 9.39 0.29
C ARG A 144 12.44 10.28 1.34
N GLU A 145 11.35 10.92 1.00
CA GLU A 145 10.61 11.81 1.91
C GLU A 145 9.56 11.08 2.75
N LEU A 146 9.21 9.84 2.36
CA LEU A 146 8.21 9.05 3.05
C LEU A 146 8.78 8.50 4.36
N ASP A 147 8.15 8.88 5.47
CA ASP A 147 8.46 8.41 6.82
C ASP A 147 7.17 7.89 7.47
N ILE A 148 6.96 6.58 7.39
CA ILE A 148 5.79 5.92 7.96
C ILE A 148 6.06 5.61 9.43
N THR A 149 5.40 6.33 10.32
CA THR A 149 5.50 6.18 11.77
C THR A 149 4.40 5.27 12.35
N SER A 150 3.31 5.10 11.63
CA SER A 150 2.19 4.23 12.03
C SER A 150 2.47 2.78 11.66
N ASP A 151 2.72 1.96 12.65
CA ASP A 151 3.11 0.55 12.45
C ASP A 151 2.03 -0.31 11.77
N ARG A 152 0.74 -0.01 12.02
CA ARG A 152 -0.40 -0.84 11.56
C ARG A 152 -1.18 -0.19 10.42
N MET A 153 -2.48 -0.49 10.31
CA MET A 153 -3.35 -0.06 9.19
C MET A 153 -3.49 1.46 9.04
N GLU A 154 -3.15 2.22 10.08
CA GLU A 154 -3.19 3.69 10.08
C GLU A 154 -2.20 4.30 9.07
N HIS A 155 -1.14 3.56 8.67
CA HIS A 155 -0.19 3.99 7.65
C HIS A 155 -0.86 4.43 6.34
N ALA A 156 -2.00 3.82 5.99
CA ALA A 156 -2.70 4.18 4.75
C ALA A 156 -3.17 5.63 4.75
N SER A 157 -3.72 6.10 5.88
CA SER A 157 -4.12 7.51 6.06
C SER A 157 -2.92 8.43 6.26
N GLU A 158 -1.87 7.95 6.91
CA GLU A 158 -0.62 8.70 7.12
C GLU A 158 0.08 9.02 5.80
N ILE A 159 0.16 8.06 4.87
CA ILE A 159 0.73 8.31 3.53
C ILE A 159 -0.04 9.44 2.83
N ILE A 160 -1.36 9.48 2.93
CA ILE A 160 -2.18 10.54 2.33
C ILE A 160 -1.93 11.89 3.02
N GLU A 161 -1.74 11.91 4.32
CA GLU A 161 -1.36 13.12 5.07
C GLU A 161 0.02 13.63 4.63
N ILE A 162 0.99 12.73 4.45
CA ILE A 162 2.33 13.07 3.95
C ILE A 162 2.24 13.62 2.53
N MET A 163 1.52 12.97 1.63
CA MET A 163 1.27 13.45 0.26
C MET A 163 0.77 14.90 0.26
N LYS A 164 -0.21 15.22 1.10
CA LYS A 164 -0.74 16.57 1.24
C LYS A 164 0.29 17.55 1.77
N THR A 165 0.96 17.18 2.86
CA THR A 165 1.93 18.04 3.55
C THR A 165 3.12 18.36 2.67
N LYS A 166 3.60 17.37 1.94
CA LYS A 166 4.72 17.49 0.98
C LYS A 166 4.31 18.04 -0.37
N LYS A 167 2.99 18.21 -0.60
CA LYS A 167 2.40 18.69 -1.87
C LYS A 167 2.79 17.81 -3.06
N TRP A 168 2.85 16.49 -2.86
CA TRP A 168 3.16 15.57 -3.94
C TRP A 168 2.09 15.58 -5.01
N THR A 169 2.52 15.52 -6.25
CA THR A 169 1.64 15.25 -7.39
C THR A 169 1.21 13.79 -7.37
N TYR A 170 -0.07 13.52 -7.60
CA TYR A 170 -0.59 12.17 -7.56
C TYR A 170 -1.56 11.87 -8.70
N THR A 171 -1.71 10.59 -9.01
CA THR A 171 -2.72 10.09 -9.95
C THR A 171 -3.30 8.79 -9.44
N GLU A 172 -4.55 8.48 -9.82
CA GLU A 172 -5.17 7.19 -9.54
C GLU A 172 -5.23 6.36 -10.82
N ILE A 173 -4.86 5.09 -10.72
CA ILE A 173 -4.82 4.15 -11.84
C ILE A 173 -5.84 3.04 -11.60
N PRO A 174 -6.70 2.71 -12.59
CA PRO A 174 -7.63 1.60 -12.47
C PRO A 174 -6.88 0.27 -12.29
N ILE A 175 -7.22 -0.48 -11.26
CA ILE A 175 -6.68 -1.80 -10.98
C ILE A 175 -7.79 -2.80 -10.68
N ILE A 176 -7.51 -4.07 -10.87
CA ILE A 176 -8.44 -5.15 -10.53
C ILE A 176 -8.03 -5.80 -9.21
N VAL A 177 -8.96 -5.84 -8.26
CA VAL A 177 -8.76 -6.51 -6.97
C VAL A 177 -9.61 -7.77 -6.93
N HIS A 178 -8.97 -8.92 -6.72
CA HIS A 178 -9.62 -10.21 -6.58
C HIS A 178 -10.05 -10.47 -5.14
N TYR A 179 -11.34 -10.73 -4.94
CA TYR A 179 -11.89 -11.10 -3.64
C TYR A 179 -12.13 -12.61 -3.59
N SER A 180 -11.27 -13.34 -2.87
CA SER A 180 -11.50 -14.76 -2.58
C SER A 180 -12.42 -14.92 -1.37
N THR A 181 -13.04 -16.10 -1.21
CA THR A 181 -13.86 -16.44 -0.03
C THR A 181 -13.09 -16.26 1.29
N ASN A 182 -11.80 -16.57 1.29
CA ASN A 182 -10.92 -16.40 2.45
C ASN A 182 -10.69 -14.94 2.81
N THR A 183 -10.59 -14.05 1.81
CA THR A 183 -10.41 -12.60 2.03
C THR A 183 -11.71 -11.93 2.49
N LEU A 184 -12.85 -12.45 2.09
CA LEU A 184 -14.15 -11.98 2.57
C LEU A 184 -14.37 -12.34 4.06
N GLN A 185 -13.93 -13.52 4.50
CA GLN A 185 -14.05 -13.95 5.89
C GLN A 185 -13.11 -13.19 6.84
N ARG A 186 -11.90 -12.82 6.41
CA ARG A 186 -10.96 -11.99 7.19
C ARG A 186 -11.42 -10.54 7.33
N GLY A 187 -12.33 -10.07 6.48
CA GLY A 187 -12.84 -8.69 6.45
C GLY A 187 -13.87 -8.32 7.53
N HIS A 188 -14.22 -9.21 8.47
CA HIS A 188 -15.22 -8.95 9.52
C HIS A 188 -14.77 -7.94 10.60
N GLY A 189 -13.53 -7.48 10.58
CA GLY A 189 -13.03 -6.40 11.46
C GLY A 189 -13.36 -4.97 11.00
N GLY A 190 -13.88 -4.81 9.78
CA GLY A 190 -13.90 -3.54 9.04
C GLY A 190 -14.56 -2.34 9.73
N LEU A 191 -15.69 -2.51 10.43
CA LEU A 191 -16.36 -1.38 11.08
C LEU A 191 -15.65 -0.92 12.37
N ARG A 192 -15.13 -1.84 13.17
CA ARG A 192 -14.37 -1.51 14.38
C ARG A 192 -13.01 -0.88 14.04
N GLU A 193 -12.35 -1.38 12.98
CA GLU A 193 -11.08 -0.81 12.52
C GLU A 193 -11.28 0.56 11.88
N ALA A 194 -12.30 0.72 11.03
CA ALA A 194 -12.66 2.02 10.47
C ALA A 194 -12.95 3.06 11.56
N PHE A 195 -13.67 2.68 12.61
CA PHE A 195 -13.94 3.56 13.76
C PHE A 195 -12.67 3.91 14.56
N ARG A 196 -11.75 2.94 14.70
CA ARG A 196 -10.46 3.17 15.37
C ARG A 196 -9.55 4.11 14.57
N VAL A 197 -9.48 3.92 13.26
CA VAL A 197 -8.74 4.80 12.35
C VAL A 197 -9.32 6.21 12.39
N LEU A 198 -10.64 6.35 12.32
CA LEU A 198 -11.33 7.63 12.42
C LEU A 198 -11.06 8.33 13.76
N ALA A 199 -11.19 7.61 14.88
CA ALA A 199 -10.93 8.15 16.20
C ALA A 199 -9.48 8.67 16.34
N ARG A 200 -8.49 7.93 15.78
CA ARG A 200 -7.09 8.37 15.77
C ARG A 200 -6.84 9.55 14.84
N MET A 201 -7.48 9.61 13.67
CA MET A 201 -7.37 10.77 12.77
C MET A 201 -7.90 12.04 13.47
N ILE A 202 -9.04 11.95 14.16
CA ILE A 202 -9.60 13.04 14.95
C ILE A 202 -8.65 13.41 16.09
N TRP A 203 -8.16 12.43 16.84
CA TRP A 203 -7.23 12.65 17.95
C TRP A 203 -5.95 13.37 17.53
N ARG A 204 -5.32 12.92 16.43
CA ARG A 204 -4.10 13.57 15.88
C ARG A 204 -4.33 15.04 15.48
N LYS A 205 -5.54 15.42 15.08
CA LYS A 205 -5.86 16.80 14.66
C LYS A 205 -6.07 17.75 15.84
N PHE A 206 -6.48 17.23 17.01
CA PHE A 206 -6.79 18.04 18.20
C PHE A 206 -5.67 18.10 19.24
N ILE A 207 -4.59 17.29 19.08
CA ILE A 207 -3.48 17.22 20.04
C ILE A 207 -2.15 17.70 19.41
N LYS A 208 -2.24 18.40 18.29
CA LYS A 208 -1.09 19.16 17.77
C LYS A 208 -1.11 20.58 18.30
#